data_ae0427b99a80381318547af2fa3f8ca5
#
_entry.id   ae0427b99a80381318547af2fa3f8ca5
#
_cell.length_a   1.000
_cell.length_b   1.000
_cell.length_c   1.000
_cell.angle_alpha   90.00
_cell.angle_beta   90.00
_cell.angle_gamma   90.00
#
_symmetry.space_group_name_H-M   'P 1'
#
loop_
_entity.id
_entity.type
_entity.pdbx_description
1 polymer ?
#
loop_
_entity_poly.entity_id
_entity_poly.type
_entity_poly.pdbx_seq_one_letter_code
_entity_poly.pdbx_strand_id
1 'polypeptide(L)'
;LNEWVEAVAAANNRQAFAALFKHFAPRVKSYMMLCGSSETSAEELAQETMVSLWRKAKLFDPKRAALSTWIFAIARNLRVDSLRRDNVPLVPDEEDLATQLVDPGPALEDGVWTGQNAVRVRLAMAQLSPEQKHLLSLSFFKDHPHPEIAQELGLPLGTVKSRIRRALARLRELLEGMQP
;
A
#
# COMPACT_ATOMS: atom_id res chain seq x y z
N LEU A 1 -1.47 17.31 3.40
CA LEU A 1 -1.45 15.97 4.05
C LEU A 1 -0.15 15.76 4.84
N ASN A 2 1.01 16.12 4.27
CA ASN A 2 2.29 16.00 4.97
C ASN A 2 2.33 16.83 6.25
N GLU A 3 1.77 18.03 6.25
CA GLU A 3 1.66 18.90 7.44
C GLU A 3 0.91 18.20 8.59
N TRP A 4 -0.10 17.39 8.28
CA TRP A 4 -0.84 16.66 9.32
C TRP A 4 -0.01 15.55 9.97
N VAL A 5 0.76 14.78 9.18
CA VAL A 5 1.61 13.75 9.77
C VAL A 5 2.76 14.37 10.56
N GLU A 6 3.31 15.50 10.10
CA GLU A 6 4.32 16.25 10.83
C GLU A 6 3.76 16.79 12.16
N ALA A 7 2.53 17.33 12.18
CA ALA A 7 1.86 17.77 13.40
C ALA A 7 1.59 16.59 14.37
N VAL A 8 1.25 15.41 13.86
CA VAL A 8 1.12 14.19 14.67
C VAL A 8 2.49 13.79 15.23
N ALA A 9 3.54 13.80 14.41
CA ALA A 9 4.89 13.41 14.80
C ALA A 9 5.50 14.33 15.85
N ALA A 10 5.29 15.65 15.72
CA ALA A 10 5.89 16.66 16.59
C ALA A 10 5.16 16.79 17.93
N ALA A 11 3.82 16.80 17.93
CA ALA A 11 3.02 17.20 19.08
C ALA A 11 1.90 16.22 19.46
N ASN A 12 1.85 15.03 18.88
CA ASN A 12 0.73 14.10 19.04
C ASN A 12 -0.63 14.82 18.82
N ASN A 13 -0.71 15.63 17.77
CA ASN A 13 -1.86 16.47 17.49
C ASN A 13 -3.08 15.60 17.10
N ARG A 14 -4.07 15.53 17.99
CA ARG A 14 -5.28 14.74 17.80
C ARG A 14 -6.15 15.23 16.64
N GLN A 15 -6.19 16.55 16.39
CA GLN A 15 -6.99 17.11 15.29
C GLN A 15 -6.37 16.75 13.94
N ALA A 16 -5.05 16.85 13.81
CA ALA A 16 -4.33 16.42 12.62
C ALA A 16 -4.51 14.90 12.38
N PHE A 17 -4.46 14.09 13.44
CA PHE A 17 -4.73 12.67 13.34
C PHE A 17 -6.17 12.37 12.93
N ALA A 18 -7.16 13.08 13.48
CA ALA A 18 -8.57 12.91 13.09
C ALA A 18 -8.77 13.22 11.60
N ALA A 19 -8.08 14.25 11.07
CA ALA A 19 -8.11 14.57 9.65
C ALA A 19 -7.49 13.44 8.80
N LEU A 20 -6.32 12.91 9.20
CA LEU A 20 -5.68 11.76 8.54
C LEU A 20 -6.57 10.52 8.60
N PHE A 21 -7.17 10.24 9.76
CA PHE A 21 -8.07 9.11 9.96
C PHE A 21 -9.28 9.20 9.02
N LYS A 22 -9.96 10.34 9.01
CA LYS A 22 -11.12 10.60 8.14
C LYS A 22 -10.77 10.42 6.67
N HIS A 23 -9.55 10.81 6.29
CA HIS A 23 -9.09 10.74 4.91
C HIS A 23 -8.67 9.32 4.50
N PHE A 24 -7.88 8.63 5.32
CA PHE A 24 -7.25 7.37 4.93
C PHE A 24 -8.00 6.11 5.37
N ALA A 25 -8.68 6.09 6.52
CA ALA A 25 -9.33 4.88 7.01
C ALA A 25 -10.35 4.28 6.03
N PRO A 26 -11.25 5.06 5.38
CA PRO A 26 -12.15 4.50 4.37
C PRO A 26 -11.42 3.95 3.14
N ARG A 27 -10.31 4.57 2.74
CA ARG A 27 -9.51 4.16 1.59
C ARG A 27 -8.77 2.86 1.88
N VAL A 28 -8.18 2.74 3.07
CA VAL A 28 -7.54 1.51 3.53
C VAL A 28 -8.55 0.38 3.64
N LYS A 29 -9.73 0.62 4.24
CA LYS A 29 -10.83 -0.37 4.30
C LYS A 29 -11.20 -0.87 2.90
N SER A 30 -11.43 0.04 1.97
CA SER A 30 -11.77 -0.32 0.58
C SER A 30 -10.66 -1.14 -0.09
N TYR A 31 -9.40 -0.78 0.14
CA TYR A 31 -8.25 -1.52 -0.35
C TYR A 31 -8.21 -2.95 0.21
N MET A 32 -8.41 -3.11 1.53
CA MET A 32 -8.44 -4.43 2.17
C MET A 32 -9.56 -5.32 1.64
N MET A 33 -10.75 -4.74 1.41
CA MET A 33 -11.86 -5.46 0.78
C MET A 33 -11.55 -5.88 -0.66
N LEU A 34 -10.90 -5.02 -1.46
CA LEU A 34 -10.41 -5.37 -2.81
C LEU A 34 -9.38 -6.50 -2.78
N CYS A 35 -8.59 -6.57 -1.73
CA CYS A 35 -7.64 -7.65 -1.51
C CYS A 35 -8.28 -8.93 -0.94
N GLY A 36 -9.61 -8.99 -0.81
CA GLY A 36 -10.35 -10.18 -0.40
C GLY A 36 -10.58 -10.32 1.12
N SER A 37 -10.30 -9.29 1.92
CA SER A 37 -10.67 -9.28 3.34
C SER A 37 -12.20 -9.14 3.50
N SER A 38 -12.77 -9.77 4.52
CA SER A 38 -14.17 -9.52 4.91
C SER A 38 -14.33 -8.07 5.35
N GLU A 39 -15.55 -7.56 5.37
CA GLU A 39 -15.82 -6.19 5.79
C GLU A 39 -15.33 -5.93 7.22
N THR A 40 -15.58 -6.86 8.14
CA THR A 40 -15.13 -6.77 9.54
C THR A 40 -13.59 -6.73 9.62
N SER A 41 -12.91 -7.68 8.98
CA SER A 41 -11.45 -7.72 8.96
C SER A 41 -10.84 -6.48 8.27
N ALA A 42 -11.46 -5.99 7.21
CA ALA A 42 -11.01 -4.76 6.53
C ALA A 42 -11.15 -3.53 7.43
N GLU A 43 -12.20 -3.45 8.23
CA GLU A 43 -12.40 -2.38 9.22
C GLU A 43 -11.33 -2.43 10.32
N GLU A 44 -11.09 -3.62 10.89
CA GLU A 44 -10.06 -3.83 11.91
C GLU A 44 -8.66 -3.46 11.39
N LEU A 45 -8.29 -3.96 10.21
CA LEU A 45 -7.00 -3.65 9.58
C LEU A 45 -6.86 -2.15 9.26
N ALA A 46 -7.94 -1.48 8.86
CA ALA A 46 -7.91 -0.04 8.65
C ALA A 46 -7.67 0.72 9.96
N GLN A 47 -8.34 0.35 11.03
CA GLN A 47 -8.12 0.94 12.36
C GLN A 47 -6.69 0.69 12.86
N GLU A 48 -6.20 -0.54 12.74
CA GLU A 48 -4.83 -0.91 13.14
C GLU A 48 -3.77 -0.16 12.33
N THR A 49 -4.03 0.04 11.02
CA THR A 49 -3.17 0.88 10.17
C THR A 49 -3.08 2.30 10.69
N MET A 50 -4.20 2.89 11.08
CA MET A 50 -4.22 4.27 11.61
C MET A 50 -3.55 4.36 12.98
N VAL A 51 -3.71 3.36 13.85
CA VAL A 51 -2.97 3.27 15.13
C VAL A 51 -1.47 3.14 14.89
N SER A 52 -1.06 2.33 13.93
CA SER A 52 0.35 2.20 13.54
C SER A 52 0.92 3.50 12.98
N LEU A 53 0.15 4.21 12.16
CA LEU A 53 0.51 5.55 11.68
C LEU A 53 0.74 6.50 12.86
N TRP A 54 -0.17 6.55 13.82
CA TRP A 54 -0.02 7.39 15.01
C TRP A 54 1.28 7.10 15.76
N ARG A 55 1.56 5.84 16.03
CA ARG A 55 2.76 5.40 16.77
C ARG A 55 4.06 5.68 16.00
N LYS A 56 4.03 5.51 14.67
CA LYS A 56 5.20 5.55 13.78
C LYS A 56 5.32 6.88 13.02
N ALA A 57 4.48 7.88 13.29
CA ALA A 57 4.49 9.17 12.57
C ALA A 57 5.88 9.83 12.52
N LYS A 58 6.68 9.69 13.58
CA LYS A 58 8.06 10.21 13.66
C LYS A 58 9.04 9.54 12.69
N LEU A 59 8.72 8.36 12.18
CA LEU A 59 9.55 7.61 11.22
C LEU A 59 9.23 7.97 9.76
N PHE A 60 8.17 8.74 9.53
CA PHE A 60 7.82 9.17 8.19
C PHE A 60 8.83 10.18 7.66
N ASP A 61 9.38 9.90 6.48
CA ASP A 61 10.28 10.80 5.75
C ASP A 61 9.69 11.12 4.37
N PRO A 62 9.22 12.36 4.14
CA PRO A 62 8.62 12.77 2.87
C PRO A 62 9.59 12.74 1.69
N LYS A 63 10.90 12.69 1.95
CA LYS A 63 11.94 12.55 0.90
C LYS A 63 12.05 11.11 0.38
N ARG A 64 11.61 10.13 1.16
CA ARG A 64 11.70 8.70 0.83
C ARG A 64 10.46 8.17 0.15
N ALA A 65 9.27 8.63 0.56
CA ALA A 65 8.01 8.17 -0.01
C ALA A 65 6.90 9.19 0.19
N ALA A 66 5.88 9.16 -0.68
CA ALA A 66 4.65 9.87 -0.45
C ALA A 66 3.90 9.30 0.77
N LEU A 67 3.17 10.15 1.50
CA LEU A 67 2.44 9.74 2.70
C LEU A 67 1.46 8.60 2.44
N SER A 68 0.72 8.66 1.34
CA SER A 68 -0.20 7.58 0.93
C SER A 68 0.55 6.26 0.75
N THR A 69 1.67 6.27 0.05
CA THR A 69 2.52 5.09 -0.15
C THR A 69 2.94 4.47 1.17
N TRP A 70 3.38 5.29 2.11
CA TRP A 70 3.82 4.83 3.42
C TRP A 70 2.66 4.22 4.23
N ILE A 71 1.47 4.84 4.20
CA ILE A 71 0.28 4.33 4.89
C ILE A 71 -0.18 3.01 4.29
N PHE A 72 -0.25 2.90 2.95
CA PHE A 72 -0.65 1.65 2.31
C PHE A 72 0.41 0.54 2.45
N ALA A 73 1.69 0.87 2.62
CA ALA A 73 2.72 -0.10 2.99
C ALA A 73 2.48 -0.67 4.41
N ILE A 74 2.14 0.19 5.39
CA ILE A 74 1.75 -0.25 6.73
C ILE A 74 0.53 -1.17 6.64
N ALA A 75 -0.50 -0.74 5.92
CA ALA A 75 -1.73 -1.49 5.74
C ALA A 75 -1.49 -2.89 5.15
N ARG A 76 -0.67 -2.96 4.09
CA ARG A 76 -0.29 -4.21 3.45
C ARG A 76 0.45 -5.15 4.41
N ASN A 77 1.43 -4.63 5.15
CA ASN A 77 2.19 -5.44 6.10
C ASN A 77 1.28 -6.01 7.20
N LEU A 78 0.39 -5.21 7.76
CA LEU A 78 -0.60 -5.68 8.75
C LEU A 78 -1.50 -6.78 8.19
N ARG A 79 -1.91 -6.69 6.92
CA ARG A 79 -2.69 -7.74 6.27
C ARG A 79 -1.88 -9.02 6.09
N VAL A 80 -0.63 -8.92 5.63
CA VAL A 80 0.28 -10.08 5.52
C VAL A 80 0.46 -10.74 6.88
N ASP A 81 0.66 -9.97 7.94
CA ASP A 81 0.81 -10.47 9.31
C ASP A 81 -0.49 -11.10 9.83
N SER A 82 -1.65 -10.57 9.48
CA SER A 82 -2.94 -11.18 9.81
C SER A 82 -3.08 -12.55 9.14
N LEU A 83 -2.83 -12.65 7.85
CA LEU A 83 -2.89 -13.91 7.10
C LEU A 83 -1.87 -14.95 7.60
N ARG A 84 -0.70 -14.51 8.07
CA ARG A 84 0.30 -15.39 8.67
C ARG A 84 -0.14 -15.89 10.05
N ARG A 85 -0.77 -15.04 10.88
CA ARG A 85 -1.29 -15.44 12.19
C ARG A 85 -2.38 -16.50 12.10
N ASP A 86 -3.19 -16.46 11.06
CA ASP A 86 -4.21 -17.49 10.81
C ASP A 86 -3.60 -18.83 10.38
N ASN A 87 -2.34 -18.87 9.95
CA ASN A 87 -1.67 -20.05 9.41
C ASN A 87 -0.46 -20.54 10.20
N VAL A 88 0.26 -19.73 10.99
CA VAL A 88 1.44 -20.14 11.82
C VAL A 88 1.83 -19.05 12.84
N PRO A 89 2.28 -19.35 14.08
CA PRO A 89 2.79 -18.36 15.01
C PRO A 89 4.24 -17.97 14.63
N LEU A 90 4.47 -16.73 14.25
CA LEU A 90 5.80 -16.17 14.01
C LEU A 90 5.98 -14.80 14.67
N VAL A 91 7.20 -14.62 15.22
CA VAL A 91 7.69 -13.42 15.87
C VAL A 91 7.82 -12.27 14.86
N PRO A 92 7.38 -11.04 15.17
CA PRO A 92 7.52 -9.90 14.25
C PRO A 92 8.96 -9.39 14.26
N ASP A 93 9.59 -9.34 13.09
CA ASP A 93 10.84 -8.60 12.88
C ASP A 93 10.51 -7.13 12.57
N GLU A 94 10.88 -6.24 13.49
CA GLU A 94 10.62 -4.79 13.37
C GLU A 94 11.51 -4.07 12.32
N GLU A 95 12.55 -4.71 11.82
CA GLU A 95 13.54 -4.10 10.90
C GLU A 95 13.11 -4.03 9.43
N ASP A 96 12.05 -4.72 9.02
CA ASP A 96 11.73 -4.90 7.59
C ASP A 96 10.92 -3.73 6.97
N LEU A 97 10.41 -2.78 7.77
CA LEU A 97 9.61 -1.65 7.29
C LEU A 97 10.41 -0.64 6.45
N ALA A 98 11.70 -0.46 6.77
CA ALA A 98 12.54 0.52 6.09
C ALA A 98 13.06 0.03 4.72
N THR A 99 13.17 -1.29 4.54
CA THR A 99 13.74 -1.90 3.33
C THR A 99 12.71 -2.17 2.24
N GLN A 100 11.43 -2.23 2.57
CA GLN A 100 10.34 -2.52 1.62
C GLN A 100 9.75 -1.26 0.97
N LEU A 101 10.14 -0.07 1.39
CA LEU A 101 9.74 1.19 0.78
C LEU A 101 10.45 1.37 -0.57
N VAL A 102 9.97 0.68 -1.58
CA VAL A 102 10.24 1.05 -2.96
C VAL A 102 9.37 2.26 -3.26
N ASP A 103 9.99 3.42 -3.46
CA ASP A 103 9.33 4.64 -3.89
C ASP A 103 8.52 4.38 -5.18
N PRO A 104 7.19 4.44 -5.15
CA PRO A 104 6.36 4.33 -6.35
C PRO A 104 6.14 5.66 -7.05
N GLY A 105 6.99 6.66 -6.80
CA GLY A 105 6.85 8.00 -7.37
C GLY A 105 5.71 8.83 -6.75
N PRO A 106 5.47 10.07 -7.21
CA PRO A 106 4.49 10.97 -6.63
C PRO A 106 3.10 10.32 -6.55
N ALA A 107 2.44 10.54 -5.42
CA ALA A 107 1.12 10.01 -5.12
C ALA A 107 0.13 10.34 -6.24
N LEU A 108 -0.74 9.41 -6.57
CA LEU A 108 -1.98 9.73 -7.27
C LEU A 108 -2.77 10.69 -6.36
N GLU A 109 -2.84 11.95 -6.78
CA GLU A 109 -3.58 12.98 -6.05
C GLU A 109 -5.04 12.55 -5.85
N ASP A 110 -5.56 12.88 -4.70
CA ASP A 110 -6.88 12.75 -4.09
C ASP A 110 -8.12 12.59 -4.99
N GLY A 111 -8.11 11.62 -5.89
CA GLY A 111 -9.34 11.18 -6.55
C GLY A 111 -10.18 10.32 -5.60
N VAL A 112 -11.40 10.74 -5.34
CA VAL A 112 -12.40 9.96 -4.59
C VAL A 112 -12.46 8.54 -5.17
N TRP A 113 -12.20 7.54 -4.35
CA TRP A 113 -12.37 6.12 -4.70
C TRP A 113 -13.86 5.81 -4.92
N THR A 114 -14.35 6.15 -6.10
CA THR A 114 -15.69 5.79 -6.58
C THR A 114 -15.62 4.52 -7.41
N GLY A 115 -16.75 3.85 -7.59
CA GLY A 115 -16.82 2.68 -8.46
C GLY A 115 -16.24 2.90 -9.86
N GLN A 116 -16.25 4.13 -10.36
CA GLN A 116 -15.64 4.52 -11.63
C GLN A 116 -14.12 4.35 -11.64
N ASN A 117 -13.44 4.66 -10.54
CA ASN A 117 -11.99 4.46 -10.42
C ASN A 117 -11.61 2.97 -10.43
N ALA A 118 -12.43 2.11 -9.84
CA ALA A 118 -12.21 0.67 -9.88
C ALA A 118 -12.31 0.10 -11.31
N VAL A 119 -13.24 0.61 -12.11
CA VAL A 119 -13.36 0.25 -13.54
C VAL A 119 -12.14 0.72 -14.32
N ARG A 120 -11.70 1.98 -14.11
CA ARG A 120 -10.51 2.54 -14.78
C ARG A 120 -9.26 1.75 -14.45
N VAL A 121 -9.02 1.43 -13.17
CA VAL A 121 -7.88 0.58 -12.75
C VAL A 121 -7.94 -0.78 -13.42
N ARG A 122 -9.11 -1.40 -13.49
CA ARG A 122 -9.29 -2.70 -14.16
C ARG A 122 -8.96 -2.64 -15.65
N LEU A 123 -9.41 -1.58 -16.33
CA LEU A 123 -9.11 -1.36 -17.74
C LEU A 123 -7.62 -1.08 -17.99
N ALA A 124 -6.99 -0.28 -17.14
CA ALA A 124 -5.55 -0.03 -17.21
C ALA A 124 -4.74 -1.30 -16.94
N MET A 125 -5.12 -2.07 -15.92
CA MET A 125 -4.51 -3.38 -15.64
C MET A 125 -4.65 -4.34 -16.85
N ALA A 126 -5.77 -4.31 -17.57
CA ALA A 126 -5.97 -5.14 -18.76
C ALA A 126 -4.97 -4.84 -19.88
N GLN A 127 -4.39 -3.64 -19.94
CA GLN A 127 -3.41 -3.22 -20.94
C GLN A 127 -1.95 -3.54 -20.58
N LEU A 128 -1.69 -3.99 -19.34
CA LEU A 128 -0.36 -4.43 -18.95
C LEU A 128 0.02 -5.76 -19.60
N SER A 129 1.31 -6.03 -19.76
CA SER A 129 1.78 -7.33 -20.22
C SER A 129 1.42 -8.45 -19.22
N PRO A 130 1.31 -9.72 -19.68
CA PRO A 130 1.05 -10.85 -18.78
C PRO A 130 2.02 -10.93 -17.61
N GLU A 131 3.32 -10.69 -17.85
CA GLU A 131 4.35 -10.67 -16.79
C GLU A 131 4.12 -9.54 -15.77
N GLN A 132 3.79 -8.35 -16.25
CA GLN A 132 3.50 -7.20 -15.38
C GLN A 132 2.26 -7.46 -14.53
N LYS A 133 1.18 -7.99 -15.13
CA LYS A 133 -0.04 -8.40 -14.42
C LYS A 133 0.26 -9.42 -13.35
N HIS A 134 1.04 -10.43 -13.69
CA HIS A 134 1.40 -11.50 -12.76
C HIS A 134 2.19 -10.99 -11.56
N LEU A 135 3.22 -10.17 -11.81
CA LEU A 135 4.01 -9.55 -10.73
C LEU A 135 3.19 -8.64 -9.82
N LEU A 136 2.31 -7.81 -10.39
CA LEU A 136 1.41 -6.96 -9.59
C LEU A 136 0.40 -7.81 -8.83
N SER A 137 -0.09 -8.90 -9.44
CA SER A 137 -0.99 -9.83 -8.77
C SER A 137 -0.33 -10.48 -7.54
N LEU A 138 0.86 -11.03 -7.70
CA LEU A 138 1.61 -11.62 -6.58
C LEU A 138 1.87 -10.59 -5.49
N SER A 139 2.34 -9.40 -5.86
CA SER A 139 2.77 -8.39 -4.90
C SER A 139 1.61 -7.69 -4.20
N PHE A 140 0.50 -7.38 -4.89
CA PHE A 140 -0.56 -6.51 -4.36
C PHE A 140 -1.88 -7.23 -4.06
N PHE A 141 -2.18 -8.32 -4.76
CA PHE A 141 -3.44 -9.06 -4.54
C PHE A 141 -3.24 -10.35 -3.75
N LYS A 142 -2.09 -11.01 -3.90
CA LYS A 142 -1.74 -12.21 -3.12
C LYS A 142 -0.82 -11.91 -1.94
N ASP A 143 -0.35 -10.66 -1.81
CA ASP A 143 0.52 -10.18 -0.72
C ASP A 143 1.81 -10.99 -0.52
N HIS A 144 2.34 -11.60 -1.59
CA HIS A 144 3.63 -12.27 -1.49
C HIS A 144 4.73 -11.23 -1.24
N PRO A 145 5.57 -11.40 -0.21
CA PRO A 145 6.76 -10.59 -0.02
C PRO A 145 7.69 -10.68 -1.24
N HIS A 146 8.38 -9.59 -1.59
CA HIS A 146 9.26 -9.60 -2.75
C HIS A 146 10.31 -10.72 -2.75
N PRO A 147 10.90 -11.13 -1.60
CA PRO A 147 11.79 -12.30 -1.56
C PRO A 147 11.09 -13.60 -1.97
N GLU A 148 9.86 -13.83 -1.56
CA GLU A 148 9.08 -15.02 -1.96
C GLU A 148 8.77 -14.99 -3.46
N ILE A 149 8.38 -13.82 -4.01
CA ILE A 149 8.20 -13.65 -5.46
C ILE A 149 9.51 -13.94 -6.22
N ALA A 150 10.65 -13.52 -5.66
CA ALA A 150 11.96 -13.79 -6.25
C ALA A 150 12.26 -15.29 -6.31
N GLN A 151 11.95 -16.03 -5.25
CA GLN A 151 12.10 -17.48 -5.20
C GLN A 151 11.12 -18.20 -6.15
N GLU A 152 9.84 -17.81 -6.12
CA GLU A 152 8.79 -18.41 -6.96
C GLU A 152 9.09 -18.26 -8.46
N LEU A 153 9.60 -17.08 -8.87
CA LEU A 153 9.89 -16.78 -10.28
C LEU A 153 11.33 -17.08 -10.69
N GLY A 154 12.20 -17.52 -9.77
CA GLY A 154 13.62 -17.76 -10.05
C GLY A 154 14.38 -16.49 -10.46
N LEU A 155 13.97 -15.31 -9.96
CA LEU A 155 14.55 -14.02 -10.31
C LEU A 155 15.32 -13.41 -9.15
N PRO A 156 16.40 -12.64 -9.41
CA PRO A 156 17.05 -11.84 -8.37
C PRO A 156 16.05 -10.84 -7.73
N LEU A 157 16.11 -10.64 -6.42
CA LEU A 157 15.25 -9.70 -5.69
C LEU A 157 15.26 -8.29 -6.27
N GLY A 158 16.42 -7.79 -6.69
CA GLY A 158 16.57 -6.50 -7.35
C GLY A 158 15.80 -6.42 -8.68
N THR A 159 15.75 -7.55 -9.42
CA THR A 159 14.99 -7.66 -10.67
C THR A 159 13.49 -7.62 -10.42
N VAL A 160 13.00 -8.33 -9.40
CA VAL A 160 11.59 -8.27 -8.98
C VAL A 160 11.19 -6.85 -8.63
N LYS A 161 11.96 -6.18 -7.75
CA LYS A 161 11.71 -4.79 -7.36
C LYS A 161 11.69 -3.84 -8.57
N SER A 162 12.64 -3.96 -9.49
CA SER A 162 12.71 -3.10 -10.68
C SER A 162 11.58 -3.36 -11.69
N ARG A 163 11.14 -4.63 -11.84
CA ARG A 163 10.01 -5.00 -12.71
C ARG A 163 8.69 -4.51 -12.13
N ILE A 164 8.46 -4.64 -10.80
CA ILE A 164 7.26 -4.10 -10.14
C ILE A 164 7.22 -2.58 -10.31
N ARG A 165 8.34 -1.87 -10.11
CA ARG A 165 8.41 -0.41 -10.31
C ARG A 165 8.01 -0.01 -11.73
N ARG A 166 8.53 -0.71 -12.75
CA ARG A 166 8.18 -0.46 -14.15
C ARG A 166 6.71 -0.75 -14.46
N ALA A 167 6.16 -1.81 -13.89
CA ALA A 167 4.74 -2.15 -14.05
C ALA A 167 3.83 -1.07 -13.43
N LEU A 168 4.18 -0.56 -12.25
CA LEU A 168 3.45 0.54 -11.60
C LEU A 168 3.56 1.86 -12.39
N ALA A 169 4.76 2.18 -12.92
CA ALA A 169 4.93 3.36 -13.76
C ALA A 169 4.05 3.27 -15.02
N ARG A 170 4.03 2.10 -15.67
CA ARG A 170 3.16 1.88 -16.84
C ARG A 170 1.69 1.97 -16.50
N LEU A 171 1.28 1.41 -15.36
CA LEU A 171 -0.11 1.50 -14.88
C LEU A 171 -0.52 2.96 -14.65
N ARG A 172 0.37 3.79 -14.10
CA ARG A 172 0.15 5.22 -13.91
C ARG A 172 -0.07 5.94 -15.24
N GLU A 173 0.84 5.77 -16.21
CA GLU A 173 0.70 6.36 -17.54
C GLU A 173 -0.65 6.03 -18.19
N LEU A 174 -1.08 4.77 -18.07
CA LEU A 174 -2.36 4.31 -18.59
C LEU A 174 -3.55 4.98 -17.89
N LEU A 175 -3.47 5.17 -16.57
CA LEU A 175 -4.52 5.85 -15.79
C LEU A 175 -4.58 7.35 -16.10
N GLU A 176 -3.43 8.00 -16.26
CA GLU A 176 -3.35 9.40 -16.66
C GLU A 176 -3.93 9.62 -18.07
N GLY A 177 -3.63 8.72 -19.02
CA GLY A 177 -4.19 8.76 -20.38
C GLY A 177 -5.70 8.47 -20.46
N MET A 178 -6.32 7.98 -19.39
CA MET A 178 -7.75 7.72 -19.26
C MET A 178 -8.51 8.87 -18.56
N GLN A 179 -7.88 10.01 -18.27
CA GLN A 179 -8.60 11.18 -17.76
C GLN A 179 -9.46 11.78 -18.87
N PRO A 180 -10.71 12.19 -18.53
CA PRO A 180 -11.61 12.81 -19.50
C PRO A 180 -11.12 14.18 -19.95
#